data_2bbb9cc67a2c86b7a82f40a16acf8894
#
_entry.id   2bbb9cc67a2c86b7a82f40a16acf8894
#
_cell.length_a   1.000
_cell.length_b   1.000
_cell.length_c   1.000
_cell.angle_alpha   90.00
_cell.angle_beta   90.00
_cell.angle_gamma   90.00
#
_symmetry.space_group_name_H-M   'P 1'
#
loop_
_entity.id
_entity.type
_entity.pdbx_description
1 polymer ?
#
loop_
_entity_poly.entity_id
_entity_poly.type
_entity_poly.pdbx_seq_one_letter_code
_entity_poly.pdbx_strand_id
1 'polypeptide(L)'
;MNDNIGTPEISVIVPVYKEEKYLNECIDSILAQTFTDFELILVDDGSPDGCPAICDGAAARDSRVRVIHKPNSGVSTARNAGLDIARGNWIGFVDADDVIDRTYYEKLHRAATQAGAEIAAAGILGIEADGTPCRHQEYLLRNEVLSQQEAIHRMRLTPLLQMATKLQRRDLFEGIRFPVGKNYEDAAVTPALFEKMTFVACVAEPLYHYRMNPEGIMRGKVSLKNLYEVDVNYGLFQCLLKHGKTDVLFVQYAMMRRVLNDTRRRLPREDRNSLPVRQAADCVKKAAQQMKQCGAVTPRAVLEGALFLMNPQFYFDFKYGKNRKKAE
;
A
#
# COMPACT_ATOMS: atom_id res chain seq x y z
N MET A 1 38.21 11.12 9.50
CA MET A 1 37.12 11.50 10.42
C MET A 1 36.21 10.29 10.51
N ASN A 2 36.17 9.63 11.66
CA ASN A 2 35.29 8.47 11.87
C ASN A 2 33.88 9.02 12.05
N ASP A 3 33.09 8.98 11.00
CA ASP A 3 31.65 9.21 11.07
C ASP A 3 31.01 8.01 11.75
N ASN A 4 30.96 8.09 13.07
CA ASN A 4 30.12 7.21 13.87
C ASN A 4 28.64 7.66 13.65
N ILE A 5 28.17 7.60 12.40
CA ILE A 5 26.75 7.80 12.07
C ILE A 5 26.07 6.56 12.63
N GLY A 6 25.44 6.71 13.79
CA GLY A 6 24.62 5.66 14.40
C GLY A 6 23.65 5.07 13.39
N THR A 7 23.24 3.83 13.61
CA THR A 7 22.17 3.22 12.79
C THR A 7 20.92 4.09 12.91
N PRO A 8 20.35 4.63 11.84
CA PRO A 8 19.16 5.46 11.93
C PRO A 8 17.97 4.63 12.44
N GLU A 9 17.02 5.26 13.10
CA GLU A 9 15.83 4.57 13.57
C GLU A 9 14.88 4.20 12.42
N ILE A 10 14.74 5.09 11.41
CA ILE A 10 13.84 4.87 10.27
C ILE A 10 14.63 4.91 8.95
N SER A 11 14.41 3.94 8.05
CA SER A 11 14.77 4.07 6.64
C SER A 11 13.53 4.40 5.82
N VAL A 12 13.54 5.56 5.17
CA VAL A 12 12.50 5.99 4.24
C VAL A 12 12.93 5.66 2.83
N ILE A 13 12.15 4.87 2.11
CA ILE A 13 12.46 4.40 0.75
C ILE A 13 11.50 5.06 -0.24
N VAL A 14 12.05 5.77 -1.23
CA VAL A 14 11.29 6.42 -2.30
C VAL A 14 11.70 5.82 -3.65
N PRO A 15 10.85 5.00 -4.28
CA PRO A 15 11.06 4.58 -5.65
C PRO A 15 10.78 5.75 -6.60
N VAL A 16 11.72 6.07 -7.50
CA VAL A 16 11.64 7.23 -8.38
C VAL A 16 11.64 6.80 -9.84
N TYR A 17 10.62 7.20 -10.62
CA TYR A 17 10.60 7.02 -12.08
C TYR A 17 9.65 8.01 -12.75
N LYS A 18 10.19 8.98 -13.52
CA LYS A 18 9.43 9.99 -14.28
C LYS A 18 8.54 10.89 -13.43
N GLU A 19 9.03 11.31 -12.29
CA GLU A 19 8.30 12.20 -11.36
C GLU A 19 9.02 13.54 -11.14
N GLU A 20 9.78 14.03 -12.14
CA GLU A 20 10.53 15.30 -12.08
C GLU A 20 9.69 16.46 -11.54
N LYS A 21 8.40 16.50 -11.89
CA LYS A 21 7.48 17.57 -11.49
C LYS A 21 7.21 17.61 -9.98
N TYR A 22 7.18 16.44 -9.32
CA TYR A 22 6.72 16.33 -7.92
C TYR A 22 7.82 15.91 -6.95
N LEU A 23 8.91 15.35 -7.46
CA LEU A 23 9.96 14.73 -6.65
C LEU A 23 10.59 15.68 -5.64
N ASN A 24 10.80 16.98 -5.98
CA ASN A 24 11.36 17.95 -5.04
C ASN A 24 10.41 18.16 -3.84
N GLU A 25 9.11 18.30 -4.08
CA GLU A 25 8.11 18.48 -3.03
C GLU A 25 8.02 17.24 -2.12
N CYS A 26 8.07 16.04 -2.71
CA CYS A 26 8.14 14.78 -1.98
C CYS A 26 9.37 14.75 -1.04
N ILE A 27 10.57 14.96 -1.59
CA ILE A 27 11.83 14.96 -0.83
C ILE A 27 11.79 16.00 0.29
N ASP A 28 11.36 17.22 0.01
CA ASP A 28 11.32 18.30 0.99
C ASP A 28 10.33 17.99 2.13
N SER A 29 9.20 17.33 1.85
CA SER A 29 8.25 16.89 2.88
C SER A 29 8.86 15.83 3.82
N ILE A 30 9.74 14.96 3.30
CA ILE A 30 10.44 13.94 4.10
C ILE A 30 11.57 14.60 4.92
N LEU A 31 12.36 15.46 4.31
CA LEU A 31 13.48 16.13 5.00
C LEU A 31 13.03 17.10 6.09
N ALA A 32 11.80 17.63 5.99
CA ALA A 32 11.18 18.53 6.96
C ALA A 32 10.49 17.81 8.14
N GLN A 33 10.58 16.49 8.25
CA GLN A 33 9.95 15.73 9.33
C GLN A 33 10.45 16.15 10.71
N THR A 34 9.53 16.22 11.70
CA THR A 34 9.87 16.48 13.11
C THR A 34 10.66 15.34 13.75
N PHE A 35 10.48 14.13 13.27
CA PHE A 35 11.33 12.98 13.62
C PHE A 35 12.60 13.03 12.77
N THR A 36 13.77 13.26 13.37
CA THR A 36 15.02 13.55 12.63
C THR A 36 15.96 12.37 12.47
N ASP A 37 15.77 11.30 13.27
CA ASP A 37 16.63 10.11 13.24
C ASP A 37 16.21 9.13 12.13
N PHE A 38 16.44 9.51 10.88
CA PHE A 38 16.14 8.70 9.71
C PHE A 38 17.21 8.84 8.63
N GLU A 39 17.26 7.86 7.72
CA GLU A 39 17.87 7.96 6.40
C GLU A 39 16.79 7.99 5.32
N LEU A 40 17.04 8.74 4.24
CA LEU A 40 16.22 8.77 3.03
C LEU A 40 16.94 8.05 1.90
N ILE A 41 16.34 7.00 1.36
CA ILE A 41 16.90 6.20 0.26
C ILE A 41 16.08 6.49 -1.00
N LEU A 42 16.63 7.30 -1.90
CA LEU A 42 16.05 7.57 -3.22
C LEU A 42 16.54 6.50 -4.20
N VAL A 43 15.61 5.76 -4.79
CA VAL A 43 15.95 4.71 -5.76
C VAL A 43 15.44 5.12 -7.13
N ASP A 44 16.31 5.76 -7.92
CA ASP A 44 16.02 6.10 -9.31
C ASP A 44 16.05 4.84 -10.18
N ASP A 45 14.91 4.47 -10.69
CA ASP A 45 14.69 3.30 -11.54
C ASP A 45 14.92 3.62 -13.02
N GLY A 46 16.03 4.34 -13.32
CA GLY A 46 16.43 4.69 -14.68
C GLY A 46 15.50 5.71 -15.32
N SER A 47 15.19 6.78 -14.60
CA SER A 47 14.35 7.88 -15.09
C SER A 47 15.00 8.58 -16.29
N PRO A 48 14.26 8.83 -17.39
CA PRO A 48 14.79 9.53 -18.57
C PRO A 48 14.66 11.07 -18.48
N ASP A 49 14.05 11.60 -17.42
CA ASP A 49 13.80 13.02 -17.12
C ASP A 49 14.84 13.59 -16.14
N GLY A 50 14.52 14.71 -15.48
CA GLY A 50 15.40 15.36 -14.51
C GLY A 50 15.51 14.68 -13.14
N CYS A 51 14.82 13.58 -12.87
CA CYS A 51 14.83 12.88 -11.59
C CYS A 51 16.24 12.50 -11.09
N PRO A 52 17.16 11.95 -11.94
CA PRO A 52 18.51 11.61 -11.47
C PRO A 52 19.25 12.82 -10.87
N ALA A 53 19.20 13.97 -11.55
CA ALA A 53 19.84 15.19 -11.07
C ALA A 53 19.21 15.74 -9.78
N ILE A 54 17.89 15.60 -9.62
CA ILE A 54 17.17 15.98 -8.39
C ILE A 54 17.62 15.08 -7.23
N CYS A 55 17.73 13.77 -7.43
CA CYS A 55 18.21 12.82 -6.43
C CYS A 55 19.63 13.15 -5.97
N ASP A 56 20.56 13.38 -6.91
CA ASP A 56 21.96 13.75 -6.61
C ASP A 56 22.04 15.10 -5.89
N GLY A 57 21.23 16.07 -6.31
CA GLY A 57 21.13 17.37 -5.64
C GLY A 57 20.62 17.25 -4.20
N ALA A 58 19.69 16.36 -3.91
CA ALA A 58 19.22 16.07 -2.56
C ALA A 58 20.33 15.45 -1.70
N ALA A 59 21.07 14.48 -2.21
CA ALA A 59 22.19 13.86 -1.50
C ALA A 59 23.35 14.84 -1.23
N ALA A 60 23.57 15.80 -2.14
CA ALA A 60 24.59 16.83 -1.95
C ALA A 60 24.24 17.84 -0.84
N ARG A 61 22.93 18.11 -0.59
CA ARG A 61 22.47 19.08 0.40
C ARG A 61 22.13 18.52 1.80
N ASP A 62 21.89 17.20 1.90
CA ASP A 62 21.54 16.56 3.19
C ASP A 62 22.21 15.18 3.31
N SER A 63 23.06 15.02 4.31
CA SER A 63 23.83 13.78 4.56
C SER A 63 22.98 12.57 4.95
N ARG A 64 21.71 12.74 5.28
CA ARG A 64 20.77 11.65 5.52
C ARG A 64 20.30 11.00 4.23
N VAL A 65 20.51 11.64 3.06
CA VAL A 65 20.04 11.14 1.76
C VAL A 65 21.08 10.23 1.13
N ARG A 66 20.62 9.07 0.66
CA ARG A 66 21.39 8.10 -0.12
C ARG A 66 20.67 7.82 -1.43
N VAL A 67 21.41 7.71 -2.52
CA VAL A 67 20.84 7.51 -3.86
C VAL A 67 21.31 6.19 -4.44
N ILE A 68 20.41 5.49 -5.11
CA ILE A 68 20.70 4.34 -5.97
C ILE A 68 20.18 4.68 -7.37
N HIS A 69 21.06 4.68 -8.36
CA HIS A 69 20.67 4.68 -9.77
C HIS A 69 20.76 3.28 -10.34
N LYS A 70 19.68 2.81 -10.98
CA LYS A 70 19.63 1.48 -11.58
C LYS A 70 18.90 1.49 -12.94
N PRO A 71 19.15 0.54 -13.84
CA PRO A 71 18.34 0.38 -15.03
C PRO A 71 16.88 0.13 -14.69
N ASN A 72 15.95 0.72 -15.48
CA ASN A 72 14.51 0.57 -15.26
C ASN A 72 14.09 -0.90 -15.24
N SER A 73 13.44 -1.28 -14.16
CA SER A 73 12.88 -2.63 -13.97
C SER A 73 11.63 -2.66 -13.09
N GLY A 74 11.06 -1.48 -12.82
CA GLY A 74 9.76 -1.29 -12.17
C GLY A 74 9.83 -1.09 -10.66
N VAL A 75 8.75 -0.54 -10.10
CA VAL A 75 8.63 -0.09 -8.70
C VAL A 75 8.98 -1.19 -7.69
N SER A 76 8.62 -2.45 -7.95
CA SER A 76 8.98 -3.58 -7.08
C SER A 76 10.49 -3.74 -6.93
N THR A 77 11.25 -3.61 -8.03
CA THR A 77 12.71 -3.72 -7.99
C THR A 77 13.35 -2.52 -7.30
N ALA A 78 12.79 -1.33 -7.47
CA ALA A 78 13.24 -0.14 -6.76
C ALA A 78 13.02 -0.26 -5.25
N ARG A 79 11.81 -0.67 -4.81
CA ARG A 79 11.53 -0.91 -3.37
C ARG A 79 12.43 -2.01 -2.80
N ASN A 80 12.65 -3.11 -3.53
CA ASN A 80 13.54 -4.18 -3.10
C ASN A 80 14.99 -3.69 -2.96
N ALA A 81 15.50 -2.92 -3.91
CA ALA A 81 16.85 -2.34 -3.83
C ALA A 81 17.00 -1.40 -2.62
N GLY A 82 15.98 -0.60 -2.32
CA GLY A 82 15.95 0.22 -1.11
C GLY A 82 15.97 -0.62 0.17
N LEU A 83 15.16 -1.70 0.24
CA LEU A 83 15.15 -2.64 1.37
C LEU A 83 16.51 -3.32 1.59
N ASP A 84 17.23 -3.66 0.52
CA ASP A 84 18.52 -4.36 0.61
C ASP A 84 19.61 -3.52 1.27
N ILE A 85 19.51 -2.17 1.22
CA ILE A 85 20.49 -1.26 1.83
C ILE A 85 19.96 -0.50 3.04
N ALA A 86 18.68 -0.67 3.40
CA ALA A 86 18.06 -0.04 4.55
C ALA A 86 18.69 -0.51 5.87
N ARG A 87 19.07 0.45 6.74
CA ARG A 87 19.72 0.20 8.03
C ARG A 87 18.81 0.42 9.21
N GLY A 88 17.74 1.21 9.05
CA GLY A 88 16.80 1.57 10.11
C GLY A 88 16.11 0.37 10.72
N ASN A 89 15.68 0.49 11.96
CA ASN A 89 14.84 -0.50 12.65
C ASN A 89 13.43 -0.54 12.03
N TRP A 90 13.00 0.58 11.48
CA TRP A 90 11.72 0.76 10.82
C TRP A 90 11.89 1.11 9.34
N ILE A 91 10.94 0.66 8.53
CA ILE A 91 10.84 0.96 7.10
C ILE A 91 9.57 1.77 6.85
N GLY A 92 9.74 2.92 6.20
CA GLY A 92 8.68 3.71 5.58
C GLY A 92 8.86 3.74 4.07
N PHE A 93 7.77 3.72 3.33
CA PHE A 93 7.76 3.99 1.89
C PHE A 93 7.02 5.28 1.62
N VAL A 94 7.45 6.04 0.62
CA VAL A 94 6.72 7.20 0.10
C VAL A 94 6.82 7.15 -1.42
N ASP A 95 5.70 7.32 -2.11
CA ASP A 95 5.70 7.38 -3.57
C ASP A 95 6.17 8.78 -4.02
N ALA A 96 6.93 8.85 -5.12
CA ALA A 96 7.68 10.04 -5.51
C ALA A 96 6.82 11.25 -5.95
N ASP A 97 5.53 11.02 -6.19
CA ASP A 97 4.53 12.04 -6.51
C ASP A 97 3.67 12.48 -5.30
N ASP A 98 3.87 11.86 -4.12
CA ASP A 98 3.11 12.11 -2.90
C ASP A 98 3.87 13.00 -1.90
N VAL A 99 3.16 13.45 -0.87
CA VAL A 99 3.69 14.31 0.21
C VAL A 99 3.24 13.74 1.55
N ILE A 100 4.04 13.91 2.60
CA ILE A 100 3.67 13.50 3.96
C ILE A 100 3.59 14.71 4.89
N ASP A 101 2.66 14.66 5.86
CA ASP A 101 2.56 15.66 6.92
C ASP A 101 3.87 15.72 7.71
N ARG A 102 4.22 16.92 8.17
CA ARG A 102 5.47 17.17 8.91
C ARG A 102 5.64 16.30 10.16
N THR A 103 4.57 15.81 10.74
CA THR A 103 4.55 14.98 11.97
C THR A 103 4.32 13.50 11.68
N TYR A 104 4.34 13.09 10.40
CA TYR A 104 3.97 11.73 9.96
C TYR A 104 4.78 10.65 10.68
N TYR A 105 6.11 10.67 10.57
CA TYR A 105 6.95 9.65 11.20
C TYR A 105 6.97 9.75 12.72
N GLU A 106 6.93 10.94 13.30
CA GLU A 106 6.84 11.13 14.75
C GLU A 106 5.59 10.46 15.33
N LYS A 107 4.43 10.70 14.71
CA LYS A 107 3.15 10.15 15.18
C LYS A 107 3.07 8.64 14.98
N LEU A 108 3.51 8.13 13.82
CA LEU A 108 3.50 6.69 13.54
C LEU A 108 4.48 5.93 14.46
N HIS A 109 5.72 6.40 14.60
CA HIS A 109 6.71 5.78 15.46
C HIS A 109 6.24 5.78 16.92
N ARG A 110 5.71 6.91 17.42
CA ARG A 110 5.14 7.00 18.75
C ARG A 110 3.97 6.03 18.94
N ALA A 111 3.03 5.97 18.00
CA ALA A 111 1.89 5.07 18.10
C ALA A 111 2.32 3.59 18.11
N ALA A 112 3.27 3.21 17.26
CA ALA A 112 3.81 1.85 17.22
C ALA A 112 4.51 1.49 18.53
N THR A 113 5.42 2.33 19.01
CA THR A 113 6.21 2.07 20.22
C THR A 113 5.35 2.03 21.48
N GLN A 114 4.39 2.93 21.63
CA GLN A 114 3.46 2.94 22.76
C GLN A 114 2.54 1.71 22.80
N ALA A 115 2.15 1.21 21.63
CA ALA A 115 1.30 0.02 21.52
C ALA A 115 2.08 -1.31 21.51
N GLY A 116 3.41 -1.28 21.45
CA GLY A 116 4.22 -2.49 21.19
C GLY A 116 3.87 -3.12 19.83
N ALA A 117 3.45 -2.31 18.86
CA ALA A 117 3.03 -2.76 17.54
C ALA A 117 4.21 -2.77 16.55
N GLU A 118 4.21 -3.73 15.65
CA GLU A 118 5.23 -3.85 14.60
C GLU A 118 4.89 -3.01 13.34
N ILE A 119 3.66 -2.54 13.25
CA ILE A 119 3.18 -1.69 12.17
C ILE A 119 2.40 -0.52 12.76
N ALA A 120 2.61 0.69 12.23
CA ALA A 120 1.69 1.81 12.41
C ALA A 120 1.18 2.28 11.05
N ALA A 121 -0.09 2.67 10.98
CA ALA A 121 -0.74 3.15 9.76
C ALA A 121 -1.47 4.47 10.02
N ALA A 122 -1.38 5.41 9.06
CA ALA A 122 -2.11 6.69 9.10
C ALA A 122 -3.24 6.74 8.08
N GLY A 123 -4.14 7.70 8.26
CA GLY A 123 -5.13 8.05 7.25
C GLY A 123 -4.51 8.69 6.02
N ILE A 124 -5.29 8.78 4.95
CA ILE A 124 -4.90 9.35 3.65
C ILE A 124 -5.78 10.56 3.35
N LEU A 125 -5.17 11.62 2.87
CA LEU A 125 -5.83 12.76 2.24
C LEU A 125 -5.48 12.76 0.74
N GLY A 126 -6.49 12.72 -0.14
CA GLY A 126 -6.27 12.97 -1.57
C GLY A 126 -5.97 14.45 -1.81
N ILE A 127 -4.95 14.73 -2.63
CA ILE A 127 -4.63 16.09 -3.09
C ILE A 127 -4.62 16.14 -4.62
N GLU A 128 -5.03 17.28 -5.18
CA GLU A 128 -4.95 17.55 -6.61
C GLU A 128 -3.48 17.74 -7.06
N ALA A 129 -3.26 17.86 -8.36
CA ALA A 129 -1.91 18.05 -8.92
C ALA A 129 -1.21 19.33 -8.40
N ASP A 130 -1.96 20.33 -7.94
CA ASP A 130 -1.46 21.57 -7.37
C ASP A 130 -1.31 21.55 -5.83
N GLY A 131 -1.57 20.38 -5.21
CA GLY A 131 -1.48 20.19 -3.75
C GLY A 131 -2.75 20.57 -2.98
N THR A 132 -3.80 21.07 -3.62
CA THR A 132 -5.06 21.38 -2.94
C THR A 132 -5.81 20.10 -2.54
N PRO A 133 -6.49 20.05 -1.36
CA PRO A 133 -7.24 18.87 -0.95
C PRO A 133 -8.36 18.51 -1.93
N CYS A 134 -8.41 17.23 -2.34
CA CYS A 134 -9.52 16.71 -3.12
C CYS A 134 -10.79 16.62 -2.28
N ARG A 135 -11.91 17.07 -2.80
CA ARG A 135 -13.20 16.86 -2.15
C ARG A 135 -13.53 15.35 -2.15
N HIS A 136 -13.87 14.82 -0.96
CA HIS A 136 -14.34 13.44 -0.77
C HIS A 136 -13.32 12.31 -1.01
N GLN A 137 -12.02 12.62 -0.92
CA GLN A 137 -10.95 11.59 -0.98
C GLN A 137 -10.13 11.56 0.32
N GLU A 138 -10.81 11.31 1.41
CA GLU A 138 -10.21 11.12 2.72
C GLU A 138 -10.50 9.69 3.19
N TYR A 139 -9.45 8.93 3.50
CA TYR A 139 -9.55 7.58 4.03
C TYR A 139 -9.01 7.58 5.45
N LEU A 140 -9.92 7.67 6.43
CA LEU A 140 -9.57 7.74 7.83
C LEU A 140 -9.56 6.37 8.50
N LEU A 141 -8.59 6.19 9.36
CA LEU A 141 -8.57 5.17 10.40
C LEU A 141 -9.19 5.72 11.69
N ARG A 142 -9.21 4.92 12.73
CA ARG A 142 -9.49 5.36 14.11
C ARG A 142 -8.20 5.24 14.90
N ASN A 143 -8.09 6.00 15.99
CA ASN A 143 -7.03 5.77 16.98
C ASN A 143 -7.35 4.48 17.73
N GLU A 144 -6.76 3.37 17.27
CA GLU A 144 -6.99 2.05 17.84
C GLU A 144 -5.76 1.15 17.59
N VAL A 145 -5.65 0.10 18.37
CA VAL A 145 -4.65 -0.95 18.14
C VAL A 145 -5.40 -2.19 17.69
N LEU A 146 -5.04 -2.68 16.51
CA LEU A 146 -5.62 -3.89 15.94
C LEU A 146 -4.70 -5.08 16.24
N SER A 147 -5.25 -6.16 16.75
CA SER A 147 -4.58 -7.46 16.76
C SER A 147 -4.37 -7.97 15.34
N GLN A 148 -3.45 -8.91 15.15
CA GLN A 148 -3.23 -9.59 13.87
C GLN A 148 -4.56 -10.04 13.23
N GLN A 149 -5.44 -10.66 14.02
CA GLN A 149 -6.72 -11.18 13.54
C GLN A 149 -7.68 -10.09 13.06
N GLU A 150 -7.68 -8.93 13.72
CA GLU A 150 -8.48 -7.77 13.31
C GLU A 150 -7.88 -7.06 12.10
N ALA A 151 -6.56 -6.92 12.06
CA ALA A 151 -5.87 -6.33 10.92
C ALA A 151 -6.04 -7.17 9.64
N ILE A 152 -5.92 -8.51 9.72
CA ILE A 152 -6.21 -9.41 8.60
C ILE A 152 -7.67 -9.28 8.17
N HIS A 153 -8.61 -9.23 9.11
CA HIS A 153 -10.03 -9.03 8.79
C HIS A 153 -10.30 -7.72 8.06
N ARG A 154 -9.54 -6.67 8.37
CA ARG A 154 -9.70 -5.31 7.84
C ARG A 154 -8.65 -4.94 6.78
N MET A 155 -7.81 -5.87 6.32
CA MET A 155 -6.68 -5.56 5.42
C MET A 155 -7.08 -4.94 4.09
N ARG A 156 -8.37 -4.98 3.73
CA ARG A 156 -8.92 -4.28 2.55
C ARG A 156 -9.15 -2.78 2.76
N LEU A 157 -9.07 -2.28 3.99
CA LEU A 157 -9.05 -0.83 4.22
C LEU A 157 -7.84 -0.22 3.52
N THR A 158 -8.08 0.81 2.72
CA THR A 158 -7.04 1.42 1.87
C THR A 158 -5.74 1.74 2.64
N PRO A 159 -5.80 2.40 3.83
CA PRO A 159 -4.57 2.67 4.58
C PRO A 159 -3.83 1.43 5.09
N LEU A 160 -4.53 0.30 5.32
CA LEU A 160 -3.89 -0.94 5.73
C LEU A 160 -3.30 -1.73 4.55
N LEU A 161 -3.85 -1.54 3.35
CA LEU A 161 -3.40 -2.25 2.16
C LEU A 161 -2.19 -1.57 1.52
N GLN A 162 -2.22 -0.25 1.36
CA GLN A 162 -1.15 0.52 0.72
C GLN A 162 0.15 0.50 1.55
N MET A 163 1.29 0.35 0.89
CA MET A 163 2.59 0.28 1.56
C MET A 163 3.05 1.63 2.08
N ALA A 164 2.79 2.70 1.31
CA ALA A 164 3.25 4.04 1.59
C ALA A 164 2.60 4.71 2.82
N THR A 165 1.47 4.20 3.29
CA THR A 165 0.73 4.77 4.44
C THR A 165 1.14 4.19 5.79
N LYS A 166 2.22 3.42 5.83
CA LYS A 166 2.64 2.65 7.00
C LYS A 166 4.10 2.88 7.36
N LEU A 167 4.36 2.81 8.65
CA LEU A 167 5.69 2.57 9.22
C LEU A 167 5.74 1.14 9.73
N GLN A 168 6.75 0.35 9.35
CA GLN A 168 6.79 -1.10 9.57
C GLN A 168 8.15 -1.51 10.10
N ARG A 169 8.22 -2.42 11.07
CA ARG A 169 9.49 -2.96 11.53
C ARG A 169 10.22 -3.66 10.39
N ARG A 170 11.52 -3.42 10.28
CA ARG A 170 12.35 -3.96 9.21
C ARG A 170 12.39 -5.49 9.20
N ASP A 171 12.38 -6.14 10.37
CA ASP A 171 12.41 -7.60 10.49
C ASP A 171 11.19 -8.29 9.87
N LEU A 172 10.05 -7.62 9.74
CA LEU A 172 8.89 -8.15 9.01
C LEU A 172 9.22 -8.47 7.54
N PHE A 173 10.18 -7.75 6.93
CA PHE A 173 10.57 -7.95 5.54
C PHE A 173 11.58 -9.09 5.33
N GLU A 174 12.03 -9.77 6.38
CA GLU A 174 12.91 -10.95 6.24
C GLU A 174 12.21 -12.04 5.42
N GLY A 175 12.82 -12.43 4.28
CA GLY A 175 12.24 -13.39 3.36
C GLY A 175 11.03 -12.89 2.56
N ILE A 176 10.61 -11.62 2.71
CA ILE A 176 9.54 -11.00 1.92
C ILE A 176 10.16 -10.00 0.94
N ARG A 177 9.76 -10.09 -0.33
CA ARG A 177 10.14 -9.16 -1.40
C ARG A 177 8.95 -8.82 -2.28
N PHE A 178 8.94 -7.61 -2.78
CA PHE A 178 7.93 -7.17 -3.76
C PHE A 178 8.07 -7.98 -5.05
N PRO A 179 6.96 -8.49 -5.62
CA PRO A 179 6.97 -9.32 -6.83
C PRO A 179 7.35 -8.50 -8.07
N VAL A 180 8.44 -8.88 -8.73
CA VAL A 180 8.99 -8.17 -9.89
C VAL A 180 8.07 -8.29 -11.11
N GLY A 181 7.87 -7.18 -11.84
CA GLY A 181 7.10 -7.13 -13.10
C GLY A 181 5.59 -7.28 -12.90
N LYS A 182 5.10 -7.11 -11.69
CA LYS A 182 3.68 -7.21 -11.33
C LYS A 182 3.15 -5.88 -10.82
N ASN A 183 1.88 -5.58 -11.12
CA ASN A 183 1.15 -4.45 -10.54
C ASN A 183 0.54 -4.87 -9.20
N TYR A 184 0.13 -3.93 -8.36
CA TYR A 184 -0.45 -4.19 -7.03
C TYR A 184 0.49 -4.96 -6.10
N GLU A 185 1.77 -4.67 -6.20
CA GLU A 185 2.85 -5.32 -5.46
C GLU A 185 2.75 -5.14 -3.94
N ASP A 186 2.23 -3.99 -3.50
CA ASP A 186 1.94 -3.68 -2.09
C ASP A 186 0.84 -4.57 -1.52
N ALA A 187 -0.27 -4.72 -2.23
CA ALA A 187 -1.34 -5.63 -1.85
C ALA A 187 -0.88 -7.11 -1.89
N ALA A 188 0.08 -7.45 -2.74
CA ALA A 188 0.61 -8.81 -2.82
C ALA A 188 1.43 -9.20 -1.58
N VAL A 189 2.18 -8.27 -0.98
CA VAL A 189 3.03 -8.55 0.20
C VAL A 189 2.30 -8.35 1.53
N THR A 190 1.24 -7.55 1.57
CA THR A 190 0.52 -7.22 2.81
C THR A 190 0.06 -8.44 3.62
N PRO A 191 -0.51 -9.52 3.03
CA PRO A 191 -0.87 -10.72 3.80
C PRO A 191 0.31 -11.34 4.55
N ALA A 192 1.47 -11.47 3.88
CA ALA A 192 2.65 -12.06 4.47
C ALA A 192 3.23 -11.22 5.62
N LEU A 193 3.21 -9.89 5.48
CA LEU A 193 3.60 -8.98 6.55
C LEU A 193 2.65 -9.08 7.75
N PHE A 194 1.33 -9.13 7.49
CA PHE A 194 0.33 -9.22 8.55
C PHE A 194 0.36 -10.60 9.25
N GLU A 195 0.78 -11.66 8.59
CA GLU A 195 0.98 -12.97 9.22
C GLU A 195 2.19 -12.99 10.16
N LYS A 196 3.12 -12.04 10.05
CA LYS A 196 4.31 -11.95 10.91
C LYS A 196 4.16 -11.01 12.10
N MET A 197 3.25 -10.04 12.05
CA MET A 197 3.08 -9.05 13.10
C MET A 197 2.07 -9.51 14.16
N THR A 198 2.09 -8.86 15.33
CA THR A 198 1.14 -9.08 16.42
C THR A 198 0.09 -7.97 16.45
N PHE A 199 0.53 -6.72 16.33
CA PHE A 199 -0.35 -5.55 16.41
C PHE A 199 -0.10 -4.53 15.31
N VAL A 200 -1.16 -3.80 14.93
CA VAL A 200 -1.10 -2.57 14.12
C VAL A 200 -1.66 -1.41 14.94
N ALA A 201 -0.87 -0.37 15.11
CA ALA A 201 -1.32 0.88 15.68
C ALA A 201 -1.90 1.78 14.58
N CYS A 202 -3.15 2.18 14.69
CA CYS A 202 -3.81 3.04 13.72
C CYS A 202 -3.86 4.49 14.24
N VAL A 203 -3.49 5.45 13.40
CA VAL A 203 -3.57 6.89 13.64
C VAL A 203 -4.70 7.47 12.80
N ALA A 204 -5.68 8.12 13.43
CA ALA A 204 -6.88 8.62 12.77
C ALA A 204 -6.63 9.79 11.82
N GLU A 205 -5.50 10.48 11.96
CA GLU A 205 -5.18 11.67 11.17
C GLU A 205 -4.77 11.29 9.73
N PRO A 206 -5.20 12.09 8.71
CA PRO A 206 -4.83 11.88 7.32
C PRO A 206 -3.45 12.46 7.03
N LEU A 207 -2.40 11.80 7.53
CA LEU A 207 -1.02 12.28 7.49
C LEU A 207 -0.28 11.96 6.19
N TYR A 208 -0.84 11.09 5.34
CA TYR A 208 -0.32 10.77 4.02
C TYR A 208 -1.15 11.46 2.95
N HIS A 209 -0.53 12.33 2.14
CA HIS A 209 -1.19 13.13 1.11
C HIS A 209 -0.97 12.49 -0.25
N TYR A 210 -1.98 11.74 -0.71
CA TYR A 210 -1.96 11.02 -1.98
C TYR A 210 -2.33 11.96 -3.14
N ARG A 211 -1.40 12.15 -4.08
CA ARG A 211 -1.61 13.04 -5.23
C ARG A 211 -2.37 12.35 -6.37
N MET A 212 -3.38 13.05 -6.87
CA MET A 212 -4.18 12.63 -8.03
C MET A 212 -3.42 12.91 -9.33
N ASN A 213 -2.29 12.20 -9.52
CA ASN A 213 -1.44 12.36 -10.69
C ASN A 213 -2.14 11.84 -11.96
N PRO A 214 -2.43 12.69 -12.99
CA PRO A 214 -3.07 12.27 -14.23
C PRO A 214 -2.25 11.27 -15.04
N GLU A 215 -0.93 11.29 -14.90
CA GLU A 215 0.03 10.45 -15.64
C GLU A 215 0.43 9.18 -14.86
N GLY A 216 -0.14 8.99 -13.67
CA GLY A 216 0.18 7.85 -12.80
C GLY A 216 -0.09 6.49 -13.42
N ILE A 217 0.65 5.48 -13.01
CA ILE A 217 0.65 4.09 -13.54
C ILE A 217 -0.76 3.48 -13.61
N MET A 218 -1.62 3.80 -12.64
CA MET A 218 -2.98 3.25 -12.55
C MET A 218 -3.94 3.73 -13.65
N ARG A 219 -3.58 4.75 -14.43
CA ARG A 219 -4.41 5.34 -15.51
C ARG A 219 -4.04 4.86 -16.90
N GLY A 220 -3.09 3.95 -17.03
CA GLY A 220 -2.64 3.38 -18.28
C GLY A 220 -3.71 2.55 -19.02
N LYS A 221 -3.45 2.20 -20.29
CA LYS A 221 -4.30 1.29 -21.06
C LYS A 221 -4.36 -0.08 -20.39
N VAL A 222 -5.57 -0.66 -20.32
CA VAL A 222 -5.77 -2.02 -19.81
C VAL A 222 -5.05 -3.04 -20.70
N SER A 223 -4.31 -3.93 -20.05
CA SER A 223 -3.55 -5.01 -20.69
C SER A 223 -3.70 -6.30 -19.88
N LEU A 224 -3.13 -7.40 -20.35
CA LEU A 224 -3.11 -8.68 -19.64
C LEU A 224 -2.41 -8.58 -18.26
N LYS A 225 -1.52 -7.61 -18.06
CA LYS A 225 -0.87 -7.35 -16.76
C LYS A 225 -1.88 -6.98 -15.67
N ASN A 226 -3.02 -6.36 -16.01
CA ASN A 226 -4.07 -6.02 -15.04
C ASN A 226 -4.75 -7.26 -14.44
N LEU A 227 -4.66 -8.43 -15.10
CA LEU A 227 -5.20 -9.68 -14.55
C LEU A 227 -4.44 -10.14 -13.29
N TYR A 228 -3.21 -9.68 -13.08
CA TYR A 228 -2.49 -9.97 -11.86
C TYR A 228 -3.20 -9.47 -10.59
N GLU A 229 -4.02 -8.43 -10.72
CA GLU A 229 -4.89 -8.00 -9.61
C GLU A 229 -5.85 -9.11 -9.16
N VAL A 230 -6.29 -10.01 -10.05
CA VAL A 230 -7.10 -11.18 -9.66
C VAL A 230 -6.28 -12.14 -8.80
N ASP A 231 -5.01 -12.40 -9.17
CA ASP A 231 -4.12 -13.28 -8.41
C ASP A 231 -3.82 -12.70 -7.02
N VAL A 232 -3.55 -11.39 -6.95
CA VAL A 232 -3.35 -10.68 -5.67
C VAL A 232 -4.59 -10.79 -4.79
N ASN A 233 -5.76 -10.49 -5.35
CA ASN A 233 -7.02 -10.61 -4.61
C ASN A 233 -7.33 -12.07 -4.20
N TYR A 234 -6.86 -13.06 -4.97
CA TYR A 234 -6.95 -14.46 -4.57
C TYR A 234 -6.01 -14.77 -3.40
N GLY A 235 -4.79 -14.21 -3.38
CA GLY A 235 -3.89 -14.30 -2.23
C GLY A 235 -4.50 -13.73 -0.95
N LEU A 236 -5.10 -12.53 -1.03
CA LEU A 236 -5.87 -11.92 0.07
C LEU A 236 -7.03 -12.83 0.52
N PHE A 237 -7.76 -13.42 -0.43
CA PHE A 237 -8.84 -14.36 -0.15
C PHE A 237 -8.33 -15.60 0.60
N GLN A 238 -7.20 -16.18 0.18
CA GLN A 238 -6.61 -17.33 0.86
C GLN A 238 -6.17 -17.01 2.29
N CYS A 239 -5.59 -15.83 2.50
CA CYS A 239 -5.24 -15.35 3.83
C CYS A 239 -6.48 -15.24 4.74
N LEU A 240 -7.54 -14.61 4.26
CA LEU A 240 -8.82 -14.50 4.98
C LEU A 240 -9.41 -15.87 5.32
N LEU A 241 -9.40 -16.79 4.36
CA LEU A 241 -9.92 -18.15 4.53
C LEU A 241 -9.11 -18.92 5.58
N LYS A 242 -7.76 -18.86 5.49
CA LYS A 242 -6.83 -19.49 6.45
C LYS A 242 -7.09 -19.02 7.89
N HIS A 243 -7.41 -17.74 8.07
CA HIS A 243 -7.70 -17.13 9.37
C HIS A 243 -9.19 -17.15 9.77
N GLY A 244 -10.02 -17.93 9.07
CA GLY A 244 -11.44 -18.11 9.40
C GLY A 244 -12.30 -16.86 9.23
N LYS A 245 -11.88 -15.85 8.44
CA LYS A 245 -12.62 -14.59 8.22
C LYS A 245 -13.70 -14.77 7.14
N THR A 246 -14.62 -15.69 7.38
CA THR A 246 -15.63 -16.12 6.38
C THR A 246 -16.66 -15.04 6.04
N ASP A 247 -16.91 -14.11 6.94
CA ASP A 247 -17.87 -13.01 6.79
C ASP A 247 -17.43 -11.92 5.78
N VAL A 248 -16.15 -11.89 5.39
CA VAL A 248 -15.61 -10.95 4.39
C VAL A 248 -15.17 -11.63 3.09
N LEU A 249 -15.19 -12.96 3.02
CA LEU A 249 -14.78 -13.70 1.83
C LEU A 249 -15.61 -13.34 0.60
N PHE A 250 -16.92 -13.11 0.76
CA PHE A 250 -17.77 -12.78 -0.38
C PHE A 250 -17.42 -11.40 -0.99
N VAL A 251 -17.05 -10.44 -0.14
CA VAL A 251 -16.58 -9.12 -0.60
C VAL A 251 -15.32 -9.28 -1.45
N GLN A 252 -14.37 -10.08 -0.96
CA GLN A 252 -13.13 -10.35 -1.67
C GLN A 252 -13.37 -11.08 -3.00
N TYR A 253 -14.24 -12.06 -3.01
CA TYR A 253 -14.67 -12.78 -4.23
C TYR A 253 -15.38 -11.85 -5.23
N ALA A 254 -16.27 -10.97 -4.75
CA ALA A 254 -16.98 -10.01 -5.60
C ALA A 254 -15.98 -9.06 -6.30
N MET A 255 -14.94 -8.64 -5.60
CA MET A 255 -13.85 -7.84 -6.17
C MET A 255 -13.11 -8.60 -7.28
N MET A 256 -12.69 -9.85 -7.01
CA MET A 256 -12.03 -10.69 -8.02
C MET A 256 -12.87 -10.81 -9.29
N ARG A 257 -14.17 -11.07 -9.15
CA ARG A 257 -15.11 -11.14 -10.30
C ARG A 257 -15.19 -9.83 -11.05
N ARG A 258 -15.29 -8.70 -10.34
CA ARG A 258 -15.33 -7.36 -10.95
C ARG A 258 -14.07 -7.12 -11.76
N VAL A 259 -12.89 -7.29 -11.17
CA VAL A 259 -11.60 -7.08 -11.82
C VAL A 259 -11.47 -7.94 -13.09
N LEU A 260 -11.77 -9.26 -12.99
CA LEU A 260 -11.74 -10.16 -14.14
C LEU A 260 -12.66 -9.69 -15.26
N ASN A 261 -13.92 -9.37 -14.95
CA ASN A 261 -14.91 -8.98 -15.96
C ASN A 261 -14.59 -7.64 -16.60
N ASP A 262 -14.15 -6.65 -15.82
CA ASP A 262 -13.81 -5.32 -16.31
C ASP A 262 -12.55 -5.36 -17.18
N THR A 263 -11.52 -6.09 -16.74
CA THR A 263 -10.31 -6.29 -17.55
C THR A 263 -10.63 -7.01 -18.83
N ARG A 264 -11.30 -8.18 -18.76
CA ARG A 264 -11.66 -8.98 -19.95
C ARG A 264 -12.47 -8.18 -20.97
N ARG A 265 -13.41 -7.35 -20.51
CA ARG A 265 -14.27 -6.52 -21.38
C ARG A 265 -13.48 -5.45 -22.11
N ARG A 266 -12.44 -4.88 -21.47
CA ARG A 266 -11.60 -3.80 -22.01
C ARG A 266 -10.41 -4.30 -22.83
N LEU A 267 -10.05 -5.59 -22.73
CA LEU A 267 -9.02 -6.21 -23.55
C LEU A 267 -9.43 -6.28 -25.03
N PRO A 268 -8.48 -6.30 -26.00
CA PRO A 268 -8.70 -6.66 -27.39
C PRO A 268 -9.44 -8.00 -27.51
N ARG A 269 -10.22 -8.19 -28.58
CA ARG A 269 -11.06 -9.39 -28.74
C ARG A 269 -10.24 -10.68 -28.74
N GLU A 270 -9.06 -10.68 -29.34
CA GLU A 270 -8.11 -11.79 -29.41
C GLU A 270 -7.60 -12.23 -28.03
N ASP A 271 -7.44 -11.29 -27.09
CA ASP A 271 -6.92 -11.56 -25.76
C ASP A 271 -7.97 -12.02 -24.75
N ARG A 272 -9.28 -11.83 -25.03
CA ARG A 272 -10.37 -12.09 -24.07
C ARG A 272 -10.50 -13.54 -23.62
N ASN A 273 -9.94 -14.47 -24.39
CA ASN A 273 -9.93 -15.91 -24.07
C ASN A 273 -8.50 -16.47 -24.00
N SER A 274 -7.51 -15.62 -23.86
CA SER A 274 -6.10 -16.01 -23.71
C SER A 274 -5.86 -16.84 -22.46
N LEU A 275 -4.70 -17.49 -22.38
CA LEU A 275 -4.31 -18.31 -21.21
C LEU A 275 -4.35 -17.50 -19.90
N PRO A 276 -3.81 -16.27 -19.80
CA PRO A 276 -3.90 -15.46 -18.58
C PRO A 276 -5.35 -15.20 -18.13
N VAL A 277 -6.28 -14.93 -19.07
CA VAL A 277 -7.70 -14.72 -18.73
C VAL A 277 -8.32 -16.00 -18.16
N ARG A 278 -7.99 -17.17 -18.73
CA ARG A 278 -8.48 -18.46 -18.23
C ARG A 278 -7.92 -18.78 -16.85
N GLN A 279 -6.64 -18.53 -16.62
CA GLN A 279 -6.01 -18.71 -15.30
C GLN A 279 -6.66 -17.81 -14.24
N ALA A 280 -6.86 -16.53 -14.52
CA ALA A 280 -7.58 -15.63 -13.63
C ALA A 280 -9.02 -16.10 -13.35
N ALA A 281 -9.73 -16.61 -14.38
CA ALA A 281 -11.08 -17.17 -14.22
C ALA A 281 -11.08 -18.42 -13.33
N ASP A 282 -10.04 -19.25 -13.39
CA ASP A 282 -9.91 -20.43 -12.54
C ASP A 282 -9.66 -20.05 -11.07
N CYS A 283 -8.91 -18.98 -10.77
CA CYS A 283 -8.80 -18.44 -9.41
C CYS A 283 -10.18 -18.04 -8.87
N VAL A 284 -11.00 -17.33 -9.67
CA VAL A 284 -12.36 -16.94 -9.28
C VAL A 284 -13.26 -18.17 -9.04
N LYS A 285 -13.17 -19.21 -9.88
CA LYS A 285 -13.94 -20.48 -9.70
C LYS A 285 -13.53 -21.20 -8.41
N LYS A 286 -12.21 -21.30 -8.14
CA LYS A 286 -11.68 -21.91 -6.91
C LYS A 286 -12.18 -21.17 -5.67
N ALA A 287 -12.13 -19.85 -5.66
CA ALA A 287 -12.66 -19.04 -4.56
C ALA A 287 -14.16 -19.30 -4.35
N ALA A 288 -14.97 -19.39 -5.42
CA ALA A 288 -16.39 -19.69 -5.32
C ALA A 288 -16.67 -21.08 -4.70
N GLN A 289 -15.90 -22.10 -5.06
CA GLN A 289 -16.01 -23.44 -4.49
C GLN A 289 -15.64 -23.45 -3.00
N GLN A 290 -14.53 -22.81 -2.64
CA GLN A 290 -14.08 -22.70 -1.25
C GLN A 290 -15.09 -21.96 -0.36
N MET A 291 -15.71 -20.87 -0.85
CA MET A 291 -16.78 -20.17 -0.13
C MET A 291 -18.01 -21.06 0.12
N LYS A 292 -18.41 -21.87 -0.87
CA LYS A 292 -19.52 -22.82 -0.69
C LYS A 292 -19.19 -23.86 0.37
N GLN A 293 -17.97 -24.40 0.34
CA GLN A 293 -17.51 -25.42 1.29
C GLN A 293 -17.47 -24.91 2.74
N CYS A 294 -17.08 -23.65 2.96
CA CYS A 294 -17.03 -23.05 4.30
C CYS A 294 -18.33 -22.32 4.73
N GLY A 295 -19.41 -22.40 3.92
CA GLY A 295 -20.69 -21.75 4.25
C GLY A 295 -20.69 -20.22 4.20
N ALA A 296 -19.70 -19.63 3.54
CA ALA A 296 -19.59 -18.15 3.46
C ALA A 296 -20.58 -17.48 2.50
N VAL A 297 -21.36 -18.26 1.74
CA VAL A 297 -22.38 -17.73 0.81
C VAL A 297 -23.71 -17.61 1.54
N THR A 298 -23.96 -16.45 2.15
CA THR A 298 -25.21 -16.13 2.83
C THR A 298 -25.90 -14.93 2.17
N PRO A 299 -27.24 -14.74 2.31
CA PRO A 299 -27.91 -13.55 1.78
C PRO A 299 -27.27 -12.24 2.25
N ARG A 300 -26.85 -12.19 3.52
CA ARG A 300 -26.14 -11.05 4.09
C ARG A 300 -24.79 -10.80 3.40
N ALA A 301 -23.98 -11.85 3.20
CA ALA A 301 -22.69 -11.74 2.53
C ALA A 301 -22.84 -11.24 1.09
N VAL A 302 -23.87 -11.70 0.37
CA VAL A 302 -24.20 -11.23 -0.99
C VAL A 302 -24.55 -9.74 -0.99
N LEU A 303 -25.36 -9.29 -0.04
CA LEU A 303 -25.72 -7.87 0.12
C LEU A 303 -24.47 -7.03 0.46
N GLU A 304 -23.65 -7.47 1.39
CA GLU A 304 -22.41 -6.79 1.76
C GLU A 304 -21.45 -6.69 0.57
N GLY A 305 -21.33 -7.73 -0.26
CA GLY A 305 -20.53 -7.70 -1.49
C GLY A 305 -21.08 -6.71 -2.52
N ALA A 306 -22.40 -6.60 -2.66
CA ALA A 306 -23.02 -5.61 -3.54
C ALA A 306 -22.78 -4.18 -3.04
N LEU A 307 -22.96 -3.92 -1.73
CA LEU A 307 -22.68 -2.62 -1.11
C LEU A 307 -21.21 -2.20 -1.31
N PHE A 308 -20.27 -3.12 -1.10
CA PHE A 308 -18.85 -2.87 -1.34
C PHE A 308 -18.56 -2.48 -2.79
N LEU A 309 -19.17 -3.19 -3.75
CA LEU A 309 -18.96 -2.89 -5.18
C LEU A 309 -19.55 -1.54 -5.60
N MET A 310 -20.60 -1.08 -4.93
CA MET A 310 -21.23 0.22 -5.16
C MET A 310 -20.41 1.36 -4.54
N ASN A 311 -20.02 1.23 -3.29
CA ASN A 311 -19.23 2.21 -2.55
C ASN A 311 -18.41 1.53 -1.45
N PRO A 312 -17.11 1.28 -1.67
CA PRO A 312 -16.25 0.63 -0.70
C PRO A 312 -16.18 1.38 0.63
N GLN A 313 -16.08 2.72 0.61
CA GLN A 313 -16.00 3.52 1.83
C GLN A 313 -17.27 3.39 2.66
N PHE A 314 -18.46 3.51 2.03
CA PHE A 314 -19.72 3.33 2.70
C PHE A 314 -19.85 1.92 3.33
N TYR A 315 -19.40 0.87 2.62
CA TYR A 315 -19.37 -0.48 3.16
C TYR A 315 -18.49 -0.58 4.41
N PHE A 316 -17.31 -0.01 4.40
CA PHE A 316 -16.40 -0.02 5.55
C PHE A 316 -16.98 0.78 6.72
N ASP A 317 -17.57 1.95 6.48
CA ASP A 317 -18.24 2.75 7.49
C ASP A 317 -19.44 2.00 8.09
N PHE A 318 -20.20 1.31 7.28
CA PHE A 318 -21.33 0.48 7.71
C PHE A 318 -20.85 -0.72 8.53
N LYS A 319 -19.87 -1.47 8.05
CA LYS A 319 -19.39 -2.71 8.69
C LYS A 319 -18.63 -2.45 9.98
N TYR A 320 -17.75 -1.45 9.97
CA TYR A 320 -16.83 -1.14 11.08
C TYR A 320 -17.17 0.18 11.79
N GLY A 321 -18.14 0.95 11.26
CA GLY A 321 -18.53 2.29 11.75
C GLY A 321 -19.46 2.32 12.95
N LYS A 322 -20.01 1.18 13.40
CA LYS A 322 -21.11 1.09 14.41
C LYS A 322 -20.79 1.63 15.81
N ASN A 323 -19.61 2.16 16.09
CA ASN A 323 -19.28 2.71 17.41
C ASN A 323 -19.15 4.26 17.46
N ARG A 324 -19.74 5.00 16.50
CA ARG A 324 -19.74 6.47 16.53
C ARG A 324 -20.53 7.11 17.69
N LYS A 325 -21.35 6.36 18.43
CA LYS A 325 -22.25 6.89 19.48
C LYS A 325 -21.82 6.66 20.93
N LYS A 326 -20.56 6.28 21.22
CA LYS A 326 -20.09 6.06 22.61
C LYS A 326 -18.83 6.85 22.97
N ALA A 327 -18.49 7.89 22.23
CA ALA A 327 -17.36 8.77 22.52
C ALA A 327 -17.76 10.25 22.33
N GLU A 328 -18.89 10.66 22.91
CA GLU A 328 -19.25 12.04 23.29
C GLU A 328 -19.44 12.09 24.78
#